data_829e64421cd858c82b9e1634f39ba516
#
_entry.id   829e64421cd858c82b9e1634f39ba516
#
_cell.length_a   1.000
_cell.length_b   1.000
_cell.length_c   1.000
_cell.angle_alpha   90.00
_cell.angle_beta   90.00
_cell.angle_gamma   90.00
#
_symmetry.space_group_name_H-M   'P 1'
#
loop_
_entity.id
_entity.type
_entity.pdbx_description
1 polymer ?
#
loop_
_entity_poly.entity_id
_entity_poly.type
_entity_poly.pdbx_seq_one_letter_code
_entity_poly.pdbx_strand_id
1 'polypeptide(L)'
;MSTGHNASTDILDRWRKPGDVAALPRIGQNVTGNGNLRPSDWWLEDGSYLRLRNITIGYNAPVSMLNNVTRGSVKSLRIYIAAQNLVTLTKYTGYDPEVAGDYLFARGIDQGQVPQPKTFLAGIQLGF
;
A
#
# COMPACT_ATOMS: atom_id res chain seq x y z
N MET A 1 -15.23 0.18 21.29
CA MET A 1 -15.61 0.29 19.88
C MET A 1 -16.06 1.72 19.67
N SER A 2 -15.35 2.50 18.88
CA SER A 2 -15.79 3.83 18.50
C SER A 2 -17.09 3.69 17.72
N THR A 3 -18.13 4.35 18.19
CA THR A 3 -19.44 4.39 17.51
C THR A 3 -19.25 5.13 16.19
N GLY A 4 -19.11 4.41 15.08
CA GLY A 4 -19.05 5.04 13.76
C GLY A 4 -18.13 4.37 12.74
N HIS A 5 -17.37 3.33 13.09
CA HIS A 5 -16.56 2.60 12.13
C HIS A 5 -17.18 1.24 11.79
N ASN A 6 -17.14 0.88 10.54
CA ASN A 6 -17.53 -0.46 10.09
C ASN A 6 -16.55 -1.48 10.65
N ALA A 7 -17.07 -2.62 11.10
CA ALA A 7 -16.26 -3.73 11.56
C ALA A 7 -16.00 -4.70 10.39
N SER A 8 -14.84 -5.41 10.44
CA SER A 8 -14.57 -6.51 9.53
C SER A 8 -15.62 -7.62 9.67
N THR A 9 -15.88 -8.37 8.61
CA THR A 9 -16.73 -9.57 8.61
C THR A 9 -16.23 -10.65 9.55
N ASP A 10 -14.93 -10.68 9.85
CA ASP A 10 -14.30 -11.64 10.79
C ASP A 10 -14.91 -11.56 12.18
N ILE A 11 -15.52 -10.41 12.51
CA ILE A 11 -16.23 -10.20 13.78
C ILE A 11 -17.42 -11.15 13.96
N LEU A 12 -17.92 -11.76 12.90
CA LEU A 12 -19.00 -12.74 12.93
C LEU A 12 -18.54 -14.04 13.59
N ASP A 13 -17.26 -14.39 13.49
CA ASP A 13 -16.63 -15.60 14.05
C ASP A 13 -16.04 -15.38 15.46
N ARG A 14 -16.55 -14.36 16.17
CA ARG A 14 -16.15 -14.08 17.55
C ARG A 14 -16.70 -15.06 18.55
N TRP A 15 -16.03 -15.22 19.68
CA TRP A 15 -16.54 -15.94 20.83
C TRP A 15 -17.83 -15.28 21.37
N ARG A 16 -18.87 -16.07 21.64
CA ARG A 16 -20.19 -15.59 22.08
C ARG A 16 -20.61 -16.20 23.42
N LYS A 17 -20.34 -17.48 23.63
CA LYS A 17 -20.77 -18.25 24.82
C LYS A 17 -19.72 -19.27 25.21
N PRO A 18 -19.72 -19.74 26.50
CA PRO A 18 -18.87 -20.82 26.93
C PRO A 18 -19.00 -22.05 26.05
N GLY A 19 -17.85 -22.61 25.64
CA GLY A 19 -17.75 -23.75 24.72
C GLY A 19 -17.54 -23.36 23.26
N ASP A 20 -17.66 -22.09 22.87
CA ASP A 20 -17.33 -21.65 21.52
C ASP A 20 -15.81 -21.67 21.31
N VAL A 21 -15.39 -22.19 20.15
CA VAL A 21 -14.01 -22.07 19.65
C VAL A 21 -13.99 -20.94 18.63
N ALA A 22 -13.32 -19.85 18.94
CA ALA A 22 -13.28 -18.67 18.09
C ALA A 22 -11.92 -18.01 18.13
N ALA A 23 -11.48 -17.46 17.00
CA ALA A 23 -10.23 -16.71 16.89
C ALA A 23 -10.31 -15.33 17.56
N LEU A 24 -11.51 -14.73 17.56
CA LEU A 24 -11.72 -13.38 18.11
C LEU A 24 -12.42 -13.45 19.48
N PRO A 25 -12.02 -12.60 20.42
CA PRO A 25 -12.64 -12.52 21.75
C PRO A 25 -14.06 -11.94 21.68
N ARG A 26 -14.78 -12.05 22.81
CA ARG A 26 -16.10 -11.47 22.97
C ARG A 26 -16.07 -9.95 22.80
N ILE A 27 -16.96 -9.43 21.97
CA ILE A 27 -17.16 -7.98 21.84
C ILE A 27 -18.10 -7.53 22.97
N GLY A 28 -17.61 -6.59 23.77
CA GLY A 28 -18.42 -5.92 24.79
C GLY A 28 -18.70 -4.47 24.40
N GLN A 29 -19.85 -3.95 24.81
CA GLN A 29 -20.16 -2.51 24.66
C GLN A 29 -19.23 -1.63 25.51
N ASN A 30 -18.66 -2.17 26.56
CA ASN A 30 -17.78 -1.45 27.47
C ASN A 30 -16.33 -1.76 27.14
N VAL A 31 -15.73 -0.91 26.33
CA VAL A 31 -14.36 -1.02 25.80
C VAL A 31 -13.31 -1.07 26.93
N THR A 32 -13.64 -0.44 28.07
CA THR A 32 -12.76 -0.39 29.25
C THR A 32 -12.88 -1.60 30.17
N GLY A 33 -14.01 -2.33 30.12
CA GLY A 33 -14.31 -3.38 31.11
C GLY A 33 -13.80 -4.77 30.78
N ASN A 34 -13.64 -5.13 29.51
CA ASN A 34 -13.25 -6.50 29.09
C ASN A 34 -11.77 -6.69 28.75
N GLY A 35 -10.98 -5.62 28.77
CA GLY A 35 -9.53 -5.70 28.57
C GLY A 35 -9.03 -6.04 27.16
N ASN A 36 -9.92 -6.25 26.18
CA ASN A 36 -9.57 -6.66 24.82
C ASN A 36 -8.82 -5.61 24.01
N LEU A 37 -8.81 -4.36 24.45
CA LEU A 37 -8.07 -3.25 23.81
C LEU A 37 -6.77 -2.91 24.53
N ARG A 38 -6.36 -3.71 25.51
CA ARG A 38 -5.05 -3.49 26.15
C ARG A 38 -3.94 -3.77 25.14
N PRO A 39 -2.86 -2.99 25.18
CA PRO A 39 -1.66 -3.30 24.43
C PRO A 39 -1.19 -4.74 24.75
N SER A 40 -1.05 -5.55 23.74
CA SER A 40 -0.61 -6.93 23.85
C SER A 40 0.06 -7.36 22.54
N ASP A 41 0.76 -8.46 22.54
CA ASP A 41 1.36 -9.11 21.37
C ASP A 41 0.33 -9.50 20.31
N TRP A 42 -0.93 -9.65 20.68
CA TRP A 42 -2.05 -9.84 19.75
C TRP A 42 -2.12 -8.78 18.64
N TRP A 43 -1.70 -7.56 18.95
CA TRP A 43 -1.75 -6.42 18.02
C TRP A 43 -0.45 -6.23 17.24
N LEU A 44 0.56 -7.08 17.51
CA LEU A 44 1.85 -7.00 16.82
C LEU A 44 1.80 -7.83 15.54
N GLU A 45 2.08 -7.17 14.42
CA GLU A 45 2.22 -7.81 13.12
C GLU A 45 3.62 -7.60 12.55
N ASP A 46 4.02 -8.50 11.67
CA ASP A 46 5.27 -8.36 10.93
C ASP A 46 5.09 -7.30 9.83
N GLY A 47 5.63 -6.12 10.07
CA GLY A 47 5.63 -5.00 9.12
C GLY A 47 6.70 -5.08 8.03
N SER A 48 7.40 -6.20 7.88
CA SER A 48 8.41 -6.36 6.83
C SER A 48 7.78 -6.38 5.46
N TYR A 49 8.38 -5.66 4.51
CA TYR A 49 7.88 -5.63 3.13
C TYR A 49 8.99 -5.41 2.11
N LEU A 50 8.72 -5.84 0.89
CA LEU A 50 9.50 -5.52 -0.30
C LEU A 50 8.59 -4.82 -1.32
N ARG A 51 8.98 -3.62 -1.74
CA ARG A 51 8.18 -2.81 -2.67
C ARG A 51 8.98 -2.43 -3.91
N LEU A 52 8.41 -2.72 -5.08
CA LEU A 52 8.89 -2.18 -6.35
C LEU A 52 8.34 -0.76 -6.49
N ARG A 53 9.14 0.23 -6.04
CA ARG A 53 8.71 1.63 -5.97
C ARG A 53 8.67 2.31 -7.32
N ASN A 54 9.73 2.11 -8.12
CA ASN A 54 9.84 2.76 -9.42
C ASN A 54 10.43 1.80 -10.44
N ILE A 55 9.79 1.71 -11.59
CA ILE A 55 10.33 1.10 -12.79
C ILE A 55 10.10 2.05 -13.97
N THR A 56 11.13 2.27 -14.76
CA THR A 56 11.03 3.09 -15.97
C THR A 56 11.70 2.35 -17.11
N ILE A 57 10.96 2.18 -18.21
CA ILE A 57 11.45 1.60 -19.45
C ILE A 57 11.39 2.68 -20.51
N GLY A 58 12.51 3.00 -21.11
CA GLY A 58 12.62 4.04 -22.14
C GLY A 58 13.32 3.51 -23.38
N TYR A 59 12.81 3.91 -24.53
CA TYR A 59 13.42 3.65 -25.84
C TYR A 59 13.83 4.97 -26.47
N ASN A 60 15.10 5.07 -26.85
CA ASN A 60 15.62 6.20 -27.62
C ASN A 60 15.73 5.76 -29.09
N ALA A 61 15.01 6.43 -29.96
CA ALA A 61 15.07 6.12 -31.38
C ALA A 61 16.44 6.49 -31.96
N PRO A 62 17.05 5.62 -32.78
CA PRO A 62 18.32 5.93 -33.46
C PRO A 62 18.18 7.15 -34.39
N VAL A 63 19.19 8.01 -34.41
CA VAL A 63 19.20 9.22 -35.23
C VAL A 63 19.06 8.91 -36.72
N SER A 64 19.62 7.79 -37.19
CA SER A 64 19.49 7.35 -38.59
C SER A 64 18.02 7.10 -38.97
N MET A 65 17.26 6.48 -38.09
CA MET A 65 15.83 6.27 -38.31
C MET A 65 15.05 7.59 -38.34
N LEU A 66 15.37 8.50 -37.42
CA LEU A 66 14.73 9.81 -37.36
C LEU A 66 15.01 10.64 -38.60
N ASN A 67 16.24 10.68 -39.07
CA ASN A 67 16.61 11.43 -40.29
C ASN A 67 15.87 10.94 -41.54
N ASN A 68 15.67 9.63 -41.67
CA ASN A 68 14.95 9.04 -42.79
C ASN A 68 13.46 9.42 -42.79
N VAL A 69 12.84 9.54 -41.59
CA VAL A 69 11.40 9.81 -41.46
C VAL A 69 11.10 11.30 -41.43
N THR A 70 11.93 12.10 -40.74
CA THR A 70 11.64 13.53 -40.46
C THR A 70 12.46 14.49 -41.28
N ARG A 71 13.30 13.98 -42.20
CA ARG A 71 14.22 14.78 -43.02
C ARG A 71 15.13 15.71 -42.19
N GLY A 72 15.51 15.25 -40.97
CA GLY A 72 16.38 16.00 -40.10
C GLY A 72 15.70 17.04 -39.21
N SER A 73 14.36 17.16 -39.25
CA SER A 73 13.63 18.13 -38.41
C SER A 73 13.59 17.70 -36.93
N VAL A 74 13.63 16.39 -36.63
CA VAL A 74 13.67 15.86 -35.27
C VAL A 74 15.03 15.23 -35.02
N LYS A 75 15.75 15.72 -34.03
CA LYS A 75 17.10 15.26 -33.67
C LYS A 75 17.10 14.16 -32.62
N SER A 76 16.09 14.11 -31.77
CA SER A 76 15.94 13.06 -30.79
C SER A 76 14.48 12.71 -30.51
N LEU A 77 14.22 11.44 -30.31
CA LEU A 77 12.92 10.93 -29.88
C LEU A 77 13.15 9.90 -28.79
N ARG A 78 12.55 10.12 -27.64
CA ARG A 78 12.51 9.17 -26.53
C ARG A 78 11.06 8.89 -26.18
N ILE A 79 10.71 7.62 -26.14
CA ILE A 79 9.42 7.13 -25.65
C ILE A 79 9.70 6.38 -24.34
N TYR A 80 8.92 6.64 -23.28
CA TYR A 80 9.10 5.95 -22.03
C TYR A 80 7.76 5.64 -21.36
N ILE A 81 7.77 4.57 -20.59
CA ILE A 81 6.72 4.21 -19.62
C ILE A 81 7.36 4.08 -18.26
N ALA A 82 6.67 4.57 -17.25
CA ALA A 82 7.07 4.45 -15.86
C ALA A 82 5.90 3.95 -15.03
N ALA A 83 6.22 3.15 -14.01
CA ALA A 83 5.25 2.69 -13.04
C ALA A 83 5.80 2.90 -11.62
N GLN A 84 4.94 3.36 -10.72
CA GLN A 84 5.29 3.58 -9.32
C GLN A 84 4.41 2.72 -8.42
N ASN A 85 5.00 2.23 -7.32
CA ASN A 85 4.36 1.39 -6.31
C ASN A 85 3.66 0.15 -6.91
N LEU A 86 4.30 -0.48 -7.91
CA LEU A 86 3.68 -1.50 -8.74
C LEU A 86 3.30 -2.74 -7.94
N VAL A 87 4.22 -3.23 -7.12
CA VAL A 87 4.06 -4.44 -6.31
C VAL A 87 4.61 -4.22 -4.92
N THR A 88 3.86 -4.66 -3.91
CA THR A 88 4.31 -4.77 -2.53
C THR A 88 4.13 -6.21 -2.07
N LEU A 89 5.21 -6.84 -1.65
CA LEU A 89 5.22 -8.18 -1.07
C LEU A 89 5.37 -8.02 0.45
N THR A 90 4.39 -8.48 1.20
CA THR A 90 4.36 -8.38 2.67
C THR A 90 3.49 -9.47 3.27
N LYS A 91 3.69 -9.76 4.54
CA LYS A 91 2.82 -10.59 5.38
C LYS A 91 1.85 -9.75 6.22
N TYR A 92 2.00 -8.43 6.18
CA TYR A 92 1.14 -7.51 6.89
C TYR A 92 -0.29 -7.59 6.38
N THR A 93 -1.28 -7.64 7.29
CA THR A 93 -2.70 -7.81 6.96
C THR A 93 -3.44 -6.49 6.73
N GLY A 94 -2.86 -5.36 7.12
CA GLY A 94 -3.41 -4.02 6.88
C GLY A 94 -3.26 -3.53 5.45
N TYR A 95 -3.69 -2.31 5.19
CA TYR A 95 -3.70 -1.73 3.84
C TYR A 95 -2.31 -1.47 3.27
N ASP A 96 -1.39 -0.96 4.09
CA ASP A 96 -0.02 -0.65 3.66
C ASP A 96 0.95 -0.91 4.81
N PRO A 97 1.99 -1.74 4.61
CA PRO A 97 2.98 -2.02 5.66
C PRO A 97 3.89 -0.82 5.98
N GLU A 98 3.93 0.20 5.10
CA GLU A 98 4.66 1.45 5.33
C GLU A 98 3.84 2.38 6.25
N VAL A 99 3.61 1.93 7.48
CA VAL A 99 2.88 2.71 8.48
C VAL A 99 3.80 3.80 9.02
N ALA A 100 3.74 4.98 8.41
CA ALA A 100 4.35 6.18 8.94
C ALA A 100 3.34 6.86 9.88
N GLY A 101 3.46 6.63 11.18
CA GLY A 101 2.67 7.39 12.15
C GLY A 101 2.98 8.89 12.02
N ASP A 102 1.96 9.73 12.17
CA ASP A 102 2.08 11.19 12.07
C ASP A 102 2.94 11.82 13.18
N TYR A 103 3.36 11.02 14.15
CA TYR A 103 4.11 11.48 15.32
C TYR A 103 5.46 10.78 15.43
N LEU A 104 6.48 11.53 15.84
CA LEU A 104 7.82 11.03 16.08
C LEU A 104 7.89 9.82 17.03
N PHE A 105 6.91 9.69 17.92
CA PHE A 105 6.80 8.63 18.93
C PHE A 105 5.77 7.54 18.62
N ALA A 106 5.04 7.63 17.50
CA ALA A 106 3.96 6.70 17.15
C ALA A 106 4.24 5.94 15.84
N ARG A 107 5.51 5.76 15.49
CA ARG A 107 5.89 4.97 14.32
C ARG A 107 5.50 3.51 14.51
N GLY A 108 4.90 2.93 13.47
CA GLY A 108 4.46 1.55 13.49
C GLY A 108 3.07 1.33 14.11
N ILE A 109 2.33 2.39 14.43
CA ILE A 109 0.92 2.29 14.83
C ILE A 109 0.05 2.54 13.60
N ASP A 110 -0.68 1.50 13.15
CA ASP A 110 -1.62 1.62 12.06
C ASP A 110 -2.97 2.13 12.57
N GLN A 111 -3.39 3.28 12.05
CA GLN A 111 -4.69 3.89 12.31
C GLN A 111 -5.60 3.84 11.08
N GLY A 112 -5.33 2.94 10.12
CA GLY A 112 -6.09 2.83 8.89
C GLY A 112 -5.67 3.87 7.85
N GLN A 113 -4.37 4.06 7.66
CA GLN A 113 -3.84 4.99 6.67
C GLN A 113 -4.17 4.56 5.24
N VAL A 114 -4.37 5.55 4.38
CA VAL A 114 -4.62 5.30 2.95
C VAL A 114 -3.36 4.75 2.31
N PRO A 115 -3.44 3.62 1.59
CA PRO A 115 -2.28 3.02 0.95
C PRO A 115 -1.74 3.90 -0.18
N GLN A 116 -0.44 3.75 -0.46
CA GLN A 116 0.22 4.45 -1.57
C GLN A 116 -0.40 4.03 -2.92
N PRO A 117 -0.82 4.99 -3.77
CA PRO A 117 -1.43 4.67 -5.05
C PRO A 117 -0.42 4.04 -6.02
N LYS A 118 -0.91 3.13 -6.84
CA LYS A 118 -0.18 2.65 -8.03
C LYS A 118 -0.34 3.68 -9.13
N THR A 119 0.79 4.16 -9.66
CA THR A 119 0.78 5.18 -10.72
C THR A 119 1.45 4.65 -11.98
N PHE A 120 0.84 4.90 -13.12
CA PHE A 120 1.40 4.59 -14.44
C PHE A 120 1.53 5.88 -15.22
N LEU A 121 2.68 6.07 -15.83
CA LEU A 121 3.02 7.23 -16.63
C LEU A 121 3.56 6.77 -17.98
N ALA A 122 3.13 7.40 -19.06
CA ALA A 122 3.72 7.26 -20.38
C ALA A 122 4.08 8.65 -20.91
N GLY A 123 5.23 8.77 -21.56
CA GLY A 123 5.67 10.05 -22.07
C GLY A 123 6.51 9.93 -23.34
N ILE A 124 6.51 11.00 -24.11
CA ILE A 124 7.29 11.17 -25.33
C ILE A 124 8.09 12.46 -25.17
N GLN A 125 9.38 12.39 -25.43
CA GLN A 125 10.29 13.53 -25.49
C GLN A 125 10.80 13.70 -26.91
N LEU A 126 10.63 14.87 -27.47
CA LEU A 126 11.10 15.24 -28.78
C LEU A 126 12.14 16.36 -28.65
N GLY A 127 13.25 16.24 -29.38
CA GLY A 127 14.23 17.31 -29.52
C GLY A 127 14.37 17.71 -31.01
N PHE A 128 14.33 18.98 -31.26
CA PHE A 128 14.42 19.60 -32.60
C PHE A 128 15.78 20.23 -32.85
#